data_40a242eee87a730f6d57998b4b054ad4
#
_entry.id   40a242eee87a730f6d57998b4b054ad4
#
_cell.length_a   1.000
_cell.length_b   1.000
_cell.length_c   1.000
_cell.angle_alpha   90.00
_cell.angle_beta   90.00
_cell.angle_gamma   90.00
#
_symmetry.space_group_name_H-M   'P 1'
#
loop_
_entity.id
_entity.type
_entity.pdbx_description
1 polymer ?
#
loop_
_entity_poly.entity_id
_entity_poly.type
_entity_poly.pdbx_seq_one_letter_code
_entity_poly.pdbx_strand_id
1 'polypeptide(L)' 'MHVWILMRNVWDGRGSSTDVVDEVFSSEIAAERARRMKEFALKDQPDPDRYTVEGPFEVGG' A
#
# COMPACT_ATOMS: atom_id res chain seq x y z
N MET A 1 6.42 15.49 12.12
CA MET A 1 5.59 15.18 10.94
C MET A 1 5.34 13.69 10.88
N HIS A 2 4.11 13.29 10.63
CA HIS A 2 3.76 11.88 10.50
C HIS A 2 3.45 11.57 9.04
N VAL A 3 3.80 10.35 8.63
CA VAL A 3 3.49 9.88 7.28
C VAL A 3 2.87 8.49 7.37
N TRP A 4 2.10 8.17 6.35
CA TRP A 4 1.51 6.84 6.17
C TRP A 4 2.03 6.29 4.85
N ILE A 5 2.38 5.02 4.86
CA ILE A 5 3.00 4.37 3.71
C ILE A 5 2.02 3.36 3.13
N LEU A 6 1.73 3.52 1.84
CA LEU A 6 0.94 2.53 1.12
C LEU A 6 1.91 1.46 0.62
N MET A 7 1.72 0.25 1.14
CA MET A 7 2.55 -0.90 0.79
C MET A 7 1.82 -1.79 -0.17
N ARG A 8 2.55 -2.34 -1.12
CA ARG A 8 2.02 -3.33 -2.05
C ARG A 8 2.74 -4.65 -1.81
N ASN A 9 1.97 -5.71 -1.61
CA ASN A 9 2.50 -7.05 -1.47
C ASN A 9 2.50 -7.71 -2.84
N VAL A 10 3.67 -8.02 -3.35
CA VAL A 10 3.86 -8.58 -4.68
C VAL A 10 4.19 -10.06 -4.56
N TRP A 11 3.40 -10.90 -5.20
CA TRP A 11 3.58 -12.34 -5.25
C TRP A 11 4.53 -12.69 -6.40
N ASP A 12 5.54 -13.51 -6.13
CA ASP A 12 6.55 -13.85 -7.13
C ASP A 12 6.20 -15.10 -7.95
N GLY A 13 5.09 -15.75 -7.65
CA GLY A 13 4.68 -16.96 -8.35
C GLY A 13 5.38 -18.23 -7.87
N ARG A 14 6.25 -18.12 -6.88
CA ARG A 14 7.04 -19.26 -6.38
C ARG A 14 6.80 -19.57 -4.90
N GLY A 15 5.75 -19.03 -4.34
CA GLY A 15 5.45 -19.24 -2.93
C GLY A 15 5.96 -18.15 -2.02
N SER A 16 6.53 -17.10 -2.56
CA SER A 16 7.03 -15.96 -1.79
C SER A 16 6.32 -14.68 -2.17
N SER A 17 6.26 -13.75 -1.22
CA SER A 17 5.75 -12.42 -1.50
C SER A 17 6.70 -11.39 -0.88
N THR A 18 6.73 -10.21 -1.46
CA THR A 18 7.57 -9.12 -1.00
C THR A 18 6.73 -7.86 -0.87
N ASP A 19 6.89 -7.15 0.25
CA ASP A 19 6.25 -5.86 0.44
C ASP A 19 7.14 -4.78 -0.16
N VAL A 20 6.54 -3.95 -1.01
CA VAL A 20 7.25 -2.81 -1.59
C VAL A 20 6.50 -1.54 -1.28
N VAL A 21 7.22 -0.44 -1.15
CA VAL A 21 6.60 0.87 -0.94
C VAL A 21 6.00 1.34 -2.27
N ASP A 22 4.69 1.59 -2.27
CA ASP A 22 4.01 2.09 -3.45
C ASP A 22 3.99 3.62 -3.43
N GLU A 23 3.58 4.20 -2.29
CA GLU A 23 3.48 5.65 -2.17
C GLU A 23 3.49 6.05 -0.70
N VAL A 24 3.91 7.29 -0.43
CA VAL A 24 3.95 7.85 0.93
C VAL A 24 3.01 9.05 0.98
N PHE A 25 2.22 9.13 2.05
CA PHE A 25 1.23 10.18 2.24
C PHE A 25 1.45 10.88 3.57
N SER A 26 1.10 12.14 3.63
CA SER A 26 1.12 12.92 4.87
C SER A 26 -0.21 12.87 5.61
N SER A 27 -1.18 12.11 5.10
CA SER A 27 -2.53 11.99 5.66
C SER A 27 -3.00 10.55 5.60
N GLU A 28 -3.54 10.05 6.70
CA GLU A 28 -4.12 8.71 6.74
C GLU A 28 -5.30 8.58 5.77
N ILE A 29 -6.14 9.61 5.72
CA ILE A 29 -7.30 9.62 4.84
C ILE A 29 -6.87 9.50 3.37
N ALA A 30 -5.81 10.23 3.00
CA ALA A 30 -5.30 10.17 1.64
C ALA A 30 -4.73 8.78 1.32
N ALA A 31 -4.01 8.18 2.27
CA ALA A 31 -3.45 6.85 2.09
C ALA A 31 -4.55 5.79 1.93
N GLU A 32 -5.58 5.84 2.78
CA GLU A 32 -6.70 4.91 2.70
C GLU A 32 -7.49 5.07 1.40
N ARG A 33 -7.67 6.31 0.97
CA ARG A 33 -8.35 6.59 -0.30
C ARG A 33 -7.58 6.02 -1.48
N ALA A 34 -6.27 6.18 -1.46
CA ALA A 34 -5.40 5.63 -2.51
C ALA A 34 -5.46 4.10 -2.51
N ARG A 35 -5.45 3.48 -1.33
CA ARG A 35 -5.56 2.02 -1.22
C ARG A 35 -6.86 1.53 -1.86
N ARG A 36 -7.97 2.18 -1.54
CA ARG A 36 -9.28 1.79 -2.09
C ARG A 36 -9.31 1.93 -3.61
N MET A 37 -8.71 2.98 -4.13
CA MET A 37 -8.65 3.19 -5.58
C MET A 37 -7.83 2.10 -6.27
N LYS A 38 -6.70 1.71 -5.67
CA LYS A 38 -5.86 0.64 -6.21
C LYS A 38 -6.59 -0.70 -6.19
N GLU A 39 -7.23 -1.02 -5.08
CA GLU A 39 -7.99 -2.27 -4.96
C GLU A 39 -9.15 -2.31 -5.95
N PHE A 40 -9.84 -1.19 -6.13
CA PHE A 40 -10.94 -1.11 -7.08
C PHE A 40 -10.45 -1.34 -8.51
N ALA A 41 -9.30 -0.75 -8.87
CA ALA A 41 -8.74 -0.91 -10.21
C ALA A 41 -8.34 -2.36 -10.51
N LEU A 42 -8.01 -3.13 -9.47
CA LEU A 42 -7.53 -4.50 -9.62
C LEU A 42 -8.59 -5.56 -9.31
N LYS A 43 -9.82 -5.14 -9.01
CA LYS A 43 -10.86 -6.06 -8.51
C LYS A 43 -11.21 -7.20 -9.47
N ASP A 44 -11.03 -6.98 -10.78
CA ASP A 44 -11.38 -7.97 -11.79
C ASP A 44 -10.20 -8.83 -12.22
N GLN A 45 -9.03 -8.62 -11.62
CA GLN A 45 -7.85 -9.40 -11.95
C GLN A 45 -7.77 -10.65 -11.07
N PRO A 46 -7.36 -11.79 -11.63
CA PRO A 46 -7.05 -12.95 -10.80
C PRO A 46 -5.77 -12.66 -10.02
N ASP A 47 -5.76 -13.01 -8.73
CA ASP A 47 -4.61 -12.83 -7.84
C ASP A 47 -4.06 -11.40 -7.85
N PRO A 48 -4.90 -10.38 -7.55
CA PRO A 48 -4.40 -9.00 -7.51
C PRO A 48 -3.42 -8.81 -6.36
N ASP A 49 -2.48 -7.88 -6.54
CA ASP A 49 -1.58 -7.48 -5.47
C ASP A 49 -2.39 -6.93 -4.31
N ARG A 50 -1.91 -7.17 -3.10
CA ARG A 50 -2.57 -6.67 -1.89
C ARG A 50 -1.95 -5.36 -1.46
N TYR A 51 -2.79 -4.45 -0.99
CA TYR A 51 -2.36 -3.16 -0.52
C TYR A 51 -2.68 -3.00 0.96
N THR A 52 -1.74 -2.44 1.71
CA THR A 52 -1.94 -2.13 3.12
C THR A 52 -1.43 -0.73 3.38
N VAL A 53 -1.99 -0.09 4.40
CA VAL A 53 -1.52 1.22 4.86
C VAL A 53 -0.83 1.01 6.21
N GLU A 54 0.42 1.43 6.29
CA GLU A 54 1.22 1.34 7.50
C GLU A 54 1.47 2.74 8.05
N GLY A 55 1.46 2.86 9.35
CA GLY A 55 1.73 4.12 10.01
C GLY A 55 0.80 4.36 11.19
N PRO A 56 0.93 5.54 11.80
CA PRO A 56 1.80 6.64 11.38
C PRO A 56 3.27 6.40 11.73
N PHE A 57 4.15 6.91 10.87
CA PHE A 57 5.58 6.91 11.13
C PHE A 57 6.03 8.34 11.38
N GLU A 58 6.86 8.54 12.38
CA GLU A 58 7.42 9.85 12.64
C GLU A 58 8.58 10.11 11.70
N VAL A 59 8.49 11.21 10.97
CA VAL A 59 9.59 11.64 10.11
C VAL A 59 10.35 12.71 10.88
N GLY A 60 11.54 12.36 11.31
CA GLY A 60 12.39 13.25 12.07
C GLY A 60 12.84 14.43 11.24
N GLY A 61 12.81 15.57 11.87
CA GLY A 61 13.30 16.80 11.26
C GLY A 61 14.40 17.39 12.06
#